data_423b1bb854cb866dbb1bab571c88d08f
#
_entry.id   423b1bb854cb866dbb1bab571c88d08f
#
_cell.length_a   1.000
_cell.length_b   1.000
_cell.length_c   1.000
_cell.angle_alpha   90.00
_cell.angle_beta   90.00
_cell.angle_gamma   90.00
#
_symmetry.space_group_name_H-M   'P 1'
#
loop_
_entity.id
_entity.type
_entity.pdbx_description
1 polymer ?
#
loop_
_entity_poly.entity_id
_entity_poly.type
_entity_poly.pdbx_seq_one_letter_code
_entity_poly.pdbx_strand_id
1 'polypeptide(L)'
;MKNLDIAVIGSGIGGSLISALNKNKDLILFEKDKNLGGCASTFKRNAAYFNAGATTFVGYENNHPIKNIFDEVGVIPNIVE
;
A
#
# COMPACT_ATOMS: atom_id res chain seq x y z
N MET A 1 7.94 22.07 -17.25
CA MET A 1 7.62 21.48 -15.91
C MET A 1 6.24 20.85 -15.99
N LYS A 2 6.14 19.60 -15.53
CA LYS A 2 4.85 18.93 -15.49
C LYS A 2 4.06 19.36 -14.25
N ASN A 3 2.80 19.71 -14.44
CA ASN A 3 1.92 20.01 -13.31
C ASN A 3 1.36 18.71 -12.75
N LEU A 4 1.43 18.56 -11.44
CA LEU A 4 0.90 17.40 -10.74
C LEU A 4 -0.39 17.77 -10.03
N ASP A 5 -1.32 16.82 -10.02
CA ASP A 5 -2.54 16.96 -9.19
C ASP A 5 -2.25 16.62 -7.73
N ILE A 6 -1.45 15.58 -7.50
CA ILE A 6 -1.20 15.05 -6.16
C ILE A 6 0.25 14.62 -6.01
N ALA A 7 0.86 14.96 -4.88
CA ALA A 7 2.15 14.42 -4.46
C ALA A 7 1.93 13.68 -3.13
N VAL A 8 2.35 12.42 -3.07
CA VAL A 8 2.21 11.57 -1.90
C VAL A 8 3.59 11.29 -1.34
N ILE A 9 3.76 11.46 -0.05
CA ILE A 9 5.03 11.19 0.63
C ILE A 9 4.88 9.97 1.51
N GLY A 10 5.64 8.93 1.19
CA GLY A 10 5.62 7.66 1.88
C GLY A 10 4.69 6.63 1.22
N SER A 11 5.18 5.40 1.11
CA SER A 11 4.43 4.29 0.52
C SER A 11 3.92 3.29 1.57
N GLY A 12 3.71 3.74 2.80
CA GLY A 12 3.00 2.97 3.80
C GLY A 12 1.55 2.74 3.40
N ILE A 13 0.75 2.14 4.29
CA ILE A 13 -0.62 1.79 3.94
C ILE A 13 -1.45 3.01 3.53
N GLY A 14 -1.30 4.14 4.24
CA GLY A 14 -2.05 5.36 3.92
C GLY A 14 -1.68 5.94 2.56
N GLY A 15 -0.37 6.13 2.31
CA GLY A 15 0.09 6.68 1.04
C GLY A 15 -0.22 5.78 -0.14
N SER A 16 -0.06 4.46 0.03
CA SER A 16 -0.36 3.50 -1.03
C SER A 16 -1.85 3.47 -1.36
N LEU A 17 -2.72 3.50 -0.36
CA LEU A 17 -4.17 3.49 -0.59
C LEU A 17 -4.66 4.78 -1.24
N ILE A 18 -4.17 5.93 -0.80
CA ILE A 18 -4.52 7.22 -1.42
C ILE A 18 -4.08 7.24 -2.88
N SER A 19 -2.88 6.73 -3.17
CA SER A 19 -2.38 6.66 -4.54
C SER A 19 -3.25 5.77 -5.42
N ALA A 20 -3.64 4.61 -4.91
CA ALA A 20 -4.50 3.68 -5.65
C ALA A 20 -5.88 4.26 -5.92
N LEU A 21 -6.47 4.96 -4.95
CA LEU A 21 -7.78 5.60 -5.10
C LEU A 21 -7.76 6.74 -6.11
N ASN A 22 -6.59 7.34 -6.37
CA ASN A 22 -6.43 8.47 -7.28
C ASN A 22 -5.62 8.10 -8.53
N LYS A 23 -5.63 6.84 -8.95
CA LYS A 23 -4.82 6.34 -10.05
C LYS A 23 -5.08 7.03 -11.40
N ASN A 24 -6.21 7.69 -11.55
CA ASN A 24 -6.58 8.41 -12.78
C ASN A 24 -6.10 9.86 -12.79
N LYS A 25 -5.37 10.29 -11.77
CA LYS A 25 -4.81 11.65 -11.68
C LYS A 25 -3.31 11.63 -11.89
N ASP A 26 -2.74 12.79 -12.22
CA ASP A 26 -1.29 12.95 -12.29
C ASP A 26 -0.73 12.95 -10.87
N LEU A 27 -0.15 11.84 -10.47
CA LEU A 27 0.28 11.61 -9.10
C LEU A 27 1.71 11.07 -9.06
N ILE A 28 2.51 11.58 -8.13
CA ILE A 28 3.83 11.04 -7.83
C ILE A 28 3.85 10.62 -6.36
N LEU A 29 4.34 9.41 -6.10
CA LEU A 29 4.59 8.92 -4.76
C LEU A 29 6.09 8.88 -4.51
N PHE A 30 6.54 9.50 -3.44
CA PHE A 30 7.93 9.53 -3.02
C PHE A 30 8.14 8.57 -1.86
N GLU A 31 9.14 7.71 -1.95
CA GLU A 31 9.50 6.76 -0.88
C GLU A 31 11.00 6.83 -0.62
N LYS A 32 11.37 7.02 0.65
CA LYS A 32 12.79 7.13 1.04
C LYS A 32 13.49 5.79 1.11
N ASP A 33 12.76 4.71 1.36
CA ASP A 33 13.33 3.38 1.45
C ASP A 33 13.29 2.68 0.09
N LYS A 34 14.21 1.77 -0.14
CA LYS A 34 14.22 0.98 -1.38
C LYS A 34 13.12 -0.08 -1.41
N ASN A 35 12.53 -0.41 -0.26
CA ASN A 35 11.38 -1.30 -0.17
C ASN A 35 10.12 -0.49 0.05
N LEU A 36 9.10 -0.73 -0.76
CA LEU A 36 7.81 -0.06 -0.61
C LEU A 36 6.99 -0.71 0.50
N GLY A 37 6.02 0.02 1.03
CA GLY A 37 5.03 -0.53 1.96
C GLY A 37 5.18 -0.09 3.41
N GLY A 38 6.21 0.66 3.77
CA GLY A 38 6.40 1.11 5.15
C GLY A 38 6.52 -0.07 6.12
N CYS A 39 5.74 -0.05 7.21
CA CYS A 39 5.75 -1.12 8.21
C CYS A 39 5.19 -2.45 7.69
N ALA A 40 4.46 -2.43 6.58
CA ALA A 40 3.92 -3.64 5.97
C ALA A 40 4.81 -4.18 4.85
N SER A 41 6.02 -3.68 4.71
CA SER A 41 6.92 -4.10 3.65
C SER A 41 7.54 -5.47 3.92
N THR A 42 8.02 -6.08 2.85
CA THR A 42 8.78 -7.33 2.89
C THR A 42 10.15 -7.07 2.29
N PHE A 43 11.20 -7.62 2.88
CA PHE A 43 12.52 -7.51 2.30
C PHE A 43 13.12 -8.89 2.06
N LYS A 44 14.06 -8.96 1.11
CA LYS A 44 14.76 -10.19 0.75
C LYS A 44 16.20 -10.12 1.21
N ARG A 45 16.67 -11.19 1.87
CA ARG A 45 18.05 -11.32 2.28
C ARG A 45 18.45 -12.78 2.16
N ASN A 46 19.59 -13.06 1.49
CA ASN A 46 20.13 -14.41 1.32
C ASN A 46 19.09 -15.39 0.75
N ALA A 47 18.35 -14.96 -0.28
CA ALA A 47 17.32 -15.74 -0.96
C ALA A 47 16.08 -16.04 -0.09
N ALA A 48 15.94 -15.42 1.07
CA ALA A 48 14.76 -15.55 1.92
C ALA A 48 14.03 -14.21 2.03
N TYR A 49 12.71 -14.26 2.19
CA TYR A 49 11.87 -13.07 2.38
C TYR A 49 11.47 -12.94 3.84
N PHE A 50 11.54 -11.72 4.34
CA PHE A 50 11.21 -11.42 5.74
C PHE A 50 10.23 -10.26 5.79
N ASN A 51 9.25 -10.34 6.69
CA ASN A 51 8.39 -9.21 6.99
C ASN A 51 9.15 -8.16 7.78
N ALA A 52 9.03 -6.90 7.35
CA ALA A 52 9.73 -5.79 8.01
C ALA A 52 9.02 -5.31 9.28
N GLY A 53 7.77 -5.69 9.49
CA GLY A 53 7.00 -5.24 10.65
C GLY A 53 5.68 -5.97 10.78
N ALA A 54 4.60 -5.42 10.22
CA ALA A 54 3.26 -5.95 10.38
C ALA A 54 3.10 -7.34 9.77
N THR A 55 2.58 -8.28 10.53
CA THR A 55 2.33 -9.66 10.08
C THR A 55 0.86 -10.05 10.18
N THR A 56 0.05 -9.25 10.88
CA THR A 56 -1.38 -9.51 11.08
C THR A 56 -2.18 -8.47 10.29
N PHE A 57 -3.15 -8.95 9.55
CA PHE A 57 -4.05 -8.10 8.77
C PHE A 57 -5.43 -8.09 9.43
N VAL A 58 -5.88 -6.92 9.84
CA VAL A 58 -7.16 -6.75 10.53
C VAL A 58 -8.08 -5.84 9.70
N GLY A 59 -9.39 -5.93 9.96
CA GLY A 59 -10.36 -5.05 9.31
C GLY A 59 -10.76 -5.48 7.89
N TYR A 60 -10.42 -6.71 7.47
CA TYR A 60 -10.81 -7.22 6.16
C TYR A 60 -12.09 -8.04 6.25
N GLU A 61 -13.10 -7.46 6.88
CA GLU A 61 -14.44 -8.03 6.96
C GLU A 61 -15.41 -7.13 6.22
N ASN A 62 -16.57 -7.67 5.87
CA ASN A 62 -17.60 -6.91 5.16
C ASN A 62 -17.97 -5.64 5.96
N ASN A 63 -18.11 -4.53 5.24
CA ASN A 63 -18.45 -3.20 5.78
C ASN A 63 -17.34 -2.55 6.61
N HIS A 64 -16.12 -3.12 6.64
CA HIS A 64 -14.98 -2.45 7.25
C HIS A 64 -14.28 -1.55 6.22
N PRO A 65 -13.70 -0.40 6.63
CA PRO A 65 -13.11 0.55 5.69
C PRO A 65 -12.02 -0.04 4.80
N ILE A 66 -11.16 -0.89 5.33
CA ILE A 66 -10.05 -1.49 4.55
C ILE A 66 -10.61 -2.37 3.44
N LYS A 67 -11.59 -3.23 3.75
CA LYS A 67 -12.19 -4.07 2.72
C LYS A 67 -12.91 -3.24 1.66
N ASN A 68 -13.61 -2.19 2.07
CA ASN A 68 -14.30 -1.31 1.13
C ASN A 68 -13.34 -0.65 0.16
N ILE A 69 -12.18 -0.20 0.65
CA ILE A 69 -11.16 0.42 -0.21
C ILE A 69 -10.55 -0.61 -1.16
N PHE A 70 -10.24 -1.81 -0.68
CA PHE A 70 -9.69 -2.87 -1.52
C PHE A 70 -10.67 -3.26 -2.62
N ASP A 71 -11.94 -3.37 -2.31
CA ASP A 71 -12.97 -3.67 -3.30
C ASP A 71 -13.05 -2.56 -4.36
N GLU A 72 -12.97 -1.29 -3.94
CA GLU A 72 -13.03 -0.16 -4.86
C GLU A 72 -11.84 -0.13 -5.82
N VAL A 73 -10.63 -0.44 -5.35
CA VAL A 73 -9.44 -0.44 -6.21
C VAL A 73 -9.23 -1.76 -6.94
N GLY A 74 -10.05 -2.76 -6.68
CA GLY A 74 -10.00 -4.03 -7.39
C GLY A 74 -8.92 -4.99 -6.89
N VAL A 75 -8.50 -4.89 -5.65
CA VAL A 75 -7.48 -5.76 -5.06
C VAL A 75 -8.13 -6.80 -4.17
N ILE A 76 -7.77 -8.05 -4.38
CA ILE A 76 -8.20 -9.18 -3.55
C ILE A 76 -6.96 -9.76 -2.88
N PRO A 77 -6.71 -9.47 -1.60
CA PRO A 77 -5.52 -10.00 -0.92
C PRO A 77 -5.67 -11.49 -0.64
N ASN A 78 -4.53 -12.18 -0.65
CA ASN A 78 -4.47 -13.59 -0.27
C ASN A 78 -4.24 -13.67 1.24
N ILE A 79 -5.34 -13.81 1.98
CA ILE A 79 -5.32 -13.82 3.44
C ILE A 79 -5.51 -15.26 3.94
N VAL A 80 -4.63 -15.68 4.85
CA VAL A 80 -4.69 -16.98 5.48
C VAL A 80 -5.11 -16.78 6.94
N GLU A 81 -6.17 -17.47 7.32
CA GLU A 81 -6.68 -17.44 8.70
C GLU A 81 -5.97 -18.48 9.57
#